data_424f69fa593b5e40fc38fa72cecbcde5
#
_entry.id   424f69fa593b5e40fc38fa72cecbcde5
#
_cell.length_a   1.000
_cell.length_b   1.000
_cell.length_c   1.000
_cell.angle_alpha   90.00
_cell.angle_beta   90.00
_cell.angle_gamma   90.00
#
_symmetry.space_group_name_H-M   'P 1'
#
loop_
_entity.id
_entity.type
_entity.pdbx_description
1 polymer ?
#
loop_
_entity_poly.entity_id
_entity_poly.type
_entity_poly.pdbx_seq_one_letter_code
_entity_poly.pdbx_strand_id
1 'polypeptide(L)'
;MKRKLLLFVLCLPLFGLAQKEGNIWYFGENAGLDFNNGSPVALTDGMLNTSEGCASICDANGNLLFYTDGMLVYNKNHGIMPNGTGLLGHSSSTQSAIIVKKPMSNNLYYIFTVDDIFNTNGGAVTYSIVDMSLDGGLGGVTVDKNILLFNDASEKITAIKHQNEVDFWIVAPQHTTNTYYSYLLTSVGLSSAPVLNNVGSIPSNAGYLKASPDGTKIIAANT
;
A
#
# COMPACT_ATOMS: atom_id res chain seq x y z
N MET A 1 32.55 -47.43 -30.33
CA MET A 1 32.55 -45.95 -30.33
C MET A 1 31.53 -45.46 -29.32
N LYS A 2 31.95 -44.92 -28.17
CA LYS A 2 31.07 -44.36 -27.13
C LYS A 2 30.78 -42.90 -27.49
N ARG A 3 29.52 -42.56 -27.86
CA ARG A 3 29.08 -41.16 -28.03
C ARG A 3 28.98 -40.51 -26.67
N LYS A 4 29.82 -39.51 -26.42
CA LYS A 4 29.69 -38.60 -25.27
C LYS A 4 28.60 -37.60 -25.59
N LEU A 5 27.44 -37.68 -24.90
CA LEU A 5 26.40 -36.69 -24.95
C LEU A 5 26.87 -35.46 -24.14
N LEU A 6 27.19 -34.38 -24.84
CA LEU A 6 27.55 -33.10 -24.23
C LEU A 6 26.25 -32.40 -23.81
N LEU A 7 25.94 -32.43 -22.52
CA LEU A 7 24.78 -31.69 -21.98
C LEU A 7 25.17 -30.21 -21.87
N PHE A 8 24.69 -29.40 -22.82
CA PHE A 8 24.80 -27.95 -22.76
C PHE A 8 23.75 -27.45 -21.76
N VAL A 9 24.14 -27.23 -20.51
CA VAL A 9 23.30 -26.52 -19.55
C VAL A 9 23.31 -25.05 -19.96
N LEU A 10 22.23 -24.61 -20.59
CA LEU A 10 21.99 -23.21 -20.93
C LEU A 10 21.68 -22.48 -19.61
N CYS A 11 22.69 -21.89 -18.97
CA CYS A 11 22.49 -20.93 -17.89
C CYS A 11 21.86 -19.66 -18.50
N LEU A 12 20.54 -19.63 -18.64
CA LEU A 12 19.83 -18.37 -18.86
C LEU A 12 20.03 -17.53 -17.60
N PRO A 13 20.60 -16.33 -17.70
CA PRO A 13 20.62 -15.42 -16.56
C PRO A 13 19.16 -15.16 -16.18
N LEU A 14 18.76 -15.58 -15.00
CA LEU A 14 17.52 -15.14 -14.35
C LEU A 14 17.70 -13.65 -14.10
N PHE A 15 17.29 -12.82 -15.06
CA PHE A 15 17.08 -11.40 -14.81
C PHE A 15 15.91 -11.30 -13.84
N GLY A 16 16.22 -11.23 -12.55
CA GLY A 16 15.26 -10.76 -11.57
C GLY A 16 14.90 -9.34 -11.99
N LEU A 17 13.74 -9.18 -12.61
CA LEU A 17 13.18 -7.86 -12.83
C LEU A 17 12.88 -7.31 -11.43
N ALA A 18 13.73 -6.40 -10.96
CA ALA A 18 13.45 -5.65 -9.74
C ALA A 18 12.12 -4.92 -9.96
N GLN A 19 11.17 -5.17 -9.07
CA GLN A 19 9.91 -4.42 -9.05
C GLN A 19 10.25 -2.97 -8.69
N LYS A 20 9.96 -2.02 -9.57
CA LYS A 20 10.29 -0.61 -9.39
C LYS A 20 9.13 0.23 -8.87
N GLU A 21 8.02 -0.41 -8.53
CA GLU A 21 6.81 0.26 -8.05
C GLU A 21 7.03 1.03 -6.73
N GLY A 22 8.11 0.73 -6.00
CA GLY A 22 8.51 1.40 -4.77
C GLY A 22 9.76 2.29 -4.93
N ASN A 23 10.15 2.72 -6.12
CA ASN A 23 11.42 3.43 -6.31
C ASN A 23 11.36 4.93 -5.98
N ILE A 24 10.18 5.55 -5.92
CA ILE A 24 10.04 6.95 -5.50
C ILE A 24 9.20 7.01 -4.23
N TRP A 25 9.72 7.70 -3.24
CA TRP A 25 9.08 7.92 -1.95
C TRP A 25 8.83 9.41 -1.74
N TYR A 26 7.61 9.77 -1.32
CA TYR A 26 7.29 11.06 -0.77
C TYR A 26 6.80 10.89 0.67
N PHE A 27 7.30 11.72 1.59
CA PHE A 27 7.03 11.60 3.02
C PHE A 27 7.28 12.93 3.75
N GLY A 28 6.79 13.02 4.99
CA GLY A 28 7.04 14.13 5.90
C GLY A 28 6.60 15.47 5.34
N GLU A 29 7.45 16.47 5.45
CA GLU A 29 7.20 17.84 4.99
C GLU A 29 7.96 18.10 3.66
N ASN A 30 7.25 17.94 2.53
CA ASN A 30 7.72 18.15 1.16
C ASN A 30 8.98 17.35 0.76
N ALA A 31 9.31 16.28 1.49
CA ALA A 31 10.50 15.49 1.26
C ALA A 31 10.22 14.26 0.39
N GLY A 32 11.23 13.83 -0.36
CA GLY A 32 11.17 12.58 -1.11
C GLY A 32 12.55 12.01 -1.44
N LEU A 33 12.55 10.78 -1.93
CA LEU A 33 13.74 10.05 -2.39
C LEU A 33 13.43 9.32 -3.68
N ASP A 34 14.34 9.39 -4.65
CA ASP A 34 14.33 8.61 -5.89
C ASP A 34 15.46 7.59 -5.88
N PHE A 35 15.12 6.29 -6.00
CA PHE A 35 16.04 5.15 -6.02
C PHE A 35 16.27 4.59 -7.44
N ASN A 36 15.79 5.23 -8.50
CA ASN A 36 15.90 4.72 -9.88
C ASN A 36 17.34 4.61 -10.38
N ASN A 37 18.26 5.39 -9.83
CA ASN A 37 19.65 5.50 -10.31
C ASN A 37 20.67 4.76 -9.42
N GLY A 38 20.22 3.79 -8.62
CA GLY A 38 21.08 2.94 -7.78
C GLY A 38 21.47 3.57 -6.43
N SER A 39 21.67 4.87 -6.34
CA SER A 39 21.81 5.61 -5.08
C SER A 39 20.61 6.53 -4.89
N PRO A 40 20.12 6.72 -3.65
CA PRO A 40 18.99 7.61 -3.40
C PRO A 40 19.34 9.06 -3.74
N VAL A 41 18.45 9.71 -4.48
CA VAL A 41 18.51 11.13 -4.80
C VAL A 41 17.39 11.84 -4.04
N ALA A 42 17.71 12.92 -3.34
CA ALA A 42 16.72 13.71 -2.61
C ALA A 42 15.79 14.45 -3.58
N LEU A 43 14.50 14.40 -3.30
CA LEU A 43 13.45 15.17 -3.97
C LEU A 43 12.90 16.20 -2.97
N THR A 44 12.64 17.43 -3.45
CA THR A 44 12.15 18.55 -2.63
C THR A 44 10.90 19.21 -3.24
N ASP A 45 10.29 18.55 -4.20
CA ASP A 45 9.14 19.00 -4.97
C ASP A 45 7.80 18.39 -4.51
N GLY A 46 7.85 17.53 -3.49
CA GLY A 46 6.65 16.92 -2.91
C GLY A 46 5.72 17.94 -2.24
N MET A 47 4.44 17.59 -2.17
CA MET A 47 3.39 18.44 -1.57
C MET A 47 2.82 17.85 -0.27
N LEU A 48 3.37 16.71 0.20
CA LEU A 48 2.96 16.15 1.50
C LEU A 48 3.39 17.07 2.64
N ASN A 49 2.49 17.18 3.61
CA ASN A 49 2.79 17.76 4.92
C ASN A 49 2.09 16.89 5.97
N THR A 50 2.74 15.81 6.38
CA THR A 50 2.22 14.84 7.32
C THR A 50 3.27 14.49 8.38
N SER A 51 2.80 14.26 9.60
CA SER A 51 3.69 13.91 10.70
C SER A 51 4.09 12.45 10.71
N GLU A 52 3.23 11.56 10.16
CA GLU A 52 3.40 10.12 10.26
C GLU A 52 3.12 9.41 8.91
N GLY A 53 2.02 8.65 8.82
CA GLY A 53 1.76 7.72 7.73
C GLY A 53 1.56 8.35 6.36
N CYS A 54 2.23 7.81 5.34
CA CYS A 54 2.08 8.18 3.94
C CYS A 54 2.39 7.00 3.03
N ALA A 55 2.02 7.10 1.76
CA ALA A 55 2.31 6.08 0.76
C ALA A 55 2.56 6.71 -0.61
N SER A 56 3.50 6.13 -1.36
CA SER A 56 3.79 6.46 -2.75
C SER A 56 3.75 5.20 -3.60
N ILE A 57 3.42 5.34 -4.88
CA ILE A 57 3.43 4.23 -5.85
C ILE A 57 3.97 4.68 -7.20
N CYS A 58 4.80 3.83 -7.81
CA CYS A 58 5.31 4.01 -9.16
C CYS A 58 4.73 2.96 -10.11
N ASP A 59 4.95 3.17 -11.41
CA ASP A 59 4.73 2.13 -12.41
C ASP A 59 5.87 1.09 -12.41
N ALA A 60 5.75 0.04 -13.22
CA ALA A 60 6.77 -1.01 -13.34
C ALA A 60 8.13 -0.51 -13.87
N ASN A 61 8.20 0.70 -14.41
CA ASN A 61 9.44 1.34 -14.87
C ASN A 61 10.08 2.23 -13.80
N GLY A 62 9.38 2.45 -12.68
CA GLY A 62 9.82 3.32 -11.59
C GLY A 62 9.38 4.78 -11.74
N ASN A 63 8.48 5.11 -12.67
CA ASN A 63 7.94 6.45 -12.77
C ASN A 63 6.84 6.65 -11.74
N LEU A 64 6.85 7.78 -11.04
CA LEU A 64 5.81 8.14 -10.07
C LEU A 64 4.43 8.11 -10.73
N LEU A 65 3.48 7.48 -10.08
CA LEU A 65 2.06 7.55 -10.44
C LEU A 65 1.34 8.56 -9.53
N PHE A 66 1.36 8.31 -8.23
CA PHE A 66 0.73 9.17 -7.23
C PHE A 66 1.23 8.86 -5.83
N TYR A 67 0.88 9.72 -4.87
CA TYR A 67 1.19 9.56 -3.47
C TYR A 67 0.12 10.21 -2.59
N THR A 68 0.07 9.84 -1.30
CA THR A 68 -0.97 10.25 -0.37
C THR A 68 -0.47 10.25 1.08
N ASP A 69 -1.04 11.11 1.92
CA ASP A 69 -0.97 11.10 3.37
C ASP A 69 -2.18 10.39 4.02
N GLY A 70 -3.06 9.82 3.20
CA GLY A 70 -4.31 9.22 3.63
C GLY A 70 -5.49 10.20 3.71
N MET A 71 -5.28 11.50 3.54
CA MET A 71 -6.32 12.53 3.50
C MET A 71 -6.42 13.20 2.13
N LEU A 72 -5.27 13.40 1.46
CA LEU A 72 -5.13 14.00 0.14
C LEU A 72 -4.40 13.03 -0.79
N VAL A 73 -4.76 13.04 -2.07
CA VAL A 73 -4.09 12.25 -3.11
C VAL A 73 -3.49 13.19 -4.14
N TYR A 74 -2.18 13.11 -4.32
CA TYR A 74 -1.42 13.93 -5.27
C TYR A 74 -0.97 13.10 -6.46
N ASN A 75 -1.19 13.60 -7.68
CA ASN A 75 -0.71 12.96 -8.91
C ASN A 75 0.81 13.18 -9.12
N LYS A 76 1.35 12.58 -10.18
CA LYS A 76 2.78 12.68 -10.52
C LYS A 76 3.28 14.09 -10.83
N ASN A 77 2.38 15.05 -11.08
CA ASN A 77 2.71 16.47 -11.29
C ASN A 77 2.50 17.29 -10.00
N HIS A 78 2.34 16.60 -8.86
CA HIS A 78 2.15 17.19 -7.53
C HIS A 78 0.85 18.00 -7.35
N GLY A 79 -0.08 17.90 -8.30
CA GLY A 79 -1.43 18.43 -8.17
C GLY A 79 -2.35 17.46 -7.41
N ILE A 80 -3.34 17.99 -6.69
CA ILE A 80 -4.39 17.16 -6.07
C ILE A 80 -5.22 16.49 -7.18
N MET A 81 -5.40 15.20 -7.09
CA MET A 81 -6.24 14.45 -8.02
C MET A 81 -7.71 14.89 -7.95
N PRO A 82 -8.47 14.84 -9.07
CA PRO A 82 -9.94 14.95 -9.01
C PRO A 82 -10.53 14.01 -7.95
N ASN A 83 -11.41 14.51 -7.09
CA ASN A 83 -12.00 13.84 -5.94
C ASN A 83 -10.99 13.32 -4.89
N GLY A 84 -9.72 13.73 -4.98
CA GLY A 84 -8.61 13.28 -4.14
C GLY A 84 -8.47 14.01 -2.79
N THR A 85 -9.51 14.66 -2.27
CA THR A 85 -9.52 15.34 -0.97
C THR A 85 -10.45 14.64 0.00
N GLY A 86 -10.18 14.70 1.31
CA GLY A 86 -11.09 14.18 2.34
C GLY A 86 -11.19 12.65 2.36
N LEU A 87 -10.09 11.95 2.11
CA LEU A 87 -9.98 10.55 2.47
C LEU A 87 -9.91 10.44 4.00
N LEU A 88 -10.33 9.29 4.56
CA LEU A 88 -10.47 9.09 6.00
C LEU A 88 -9.24 8.43 6.63
N GLY A 89 -8.04 8.90 6.27
CA GLY A 89 -6.84 8.72 7.06
C GLY A 89 -6.66 9.88 8.04
N HIS A 90 -5.53 9.91 8.74
CA HIS A 90 -5.22 10.98 9.70
C HIS A 90 -3.72 11.28 9.73
N SER A 91 -3.34 12.56 9.88
CA SER A 91 -1.93 12.99 9.89
C SER A 91 -1.13 12.44 11.07
N SER A 92 -1.80 11.99 12.12
CA SER A 92 -1.23 11.36 13.31
C SER A 92 -1.43 9.84 13.33
N SER A 93 -1.97 9.24 12.29
CA SER A 93 -2.05 7.78 12.18
C SER A 93 -0.73 7.21 11.67
N THR A 94 -0.10 6.32 12.42
CA THR A 94 1.24 5.79 12.15
C THR A 94 1.33 5.11 10.76
N GLN A 95 0.27 4.42 10.34
CA GLN A 95 0.12 3.90 8.98
C GLN A 95 -1.19 4.42 8.36
N SER A 96 -1.27 5.74 8.16
CA SER A 96 -2.46 6.44 7.65
C SER A 96 -2.95 5.87 6.32
N ALA A 97 -2.04 5.40 5.46
CA ALA A 97 -2.42 4.83 4.16
C ALA A 97 -1.45 3.76 3.66
N ILE A 98 -2.00 2.81 2.89
CA ILE A 98 -1.24 1.95 1.96
C ILE A 98 -1.90 1.96 0.59
N ILE A 99 -1.09 1.77 -0.46
CA ILE A 99 -1.57 1.69 -1.84
C ILE A 99 -1.34 0.27 -2.36
N VAL A 100 -2.39 -0.33 -2.93
CA VAL A 100 -2.32 -1.67 -3.52
C VAL A 100 -2.92 -1.65 -4.92
N LYS A 101 -2.16 -2.08 -5.92
CA LYS A 101 -2.67 -2.22 -7.28
C LYS A 101 -3.74 -3.31 -7.32
N LYS A 102 -4.87 -3.04 -7.97
CA LYS A 102 -5.90 -4.06 -8.16
C LYS A 102 -5.34 -5.20 -9.02
N PRO A 103 -5.43 -6.47 -8.57
CA PRO A 103 -5.01 -7.61 -9.36
C PRO A 103 -5.57 -7.60 -10.78
N MET A 104 -4.74 -7.94 -11.77
CA MET A 104 -5.09 -8.00 -13.20
C MET A 104 -5.59 -6.67 -13.80
N SER A 105 -5.49 -5.55 -13.10
CA SER A 105 -5.82 -4.23 -13.63
C SER A 105 -4.57 -3.49 -14.08
N ASN A 106 -4.70 -2.69 -15.14
CA ASN A 106 -3.63 -1.80 -15.58
C ASN A 106 -3.71 -0.42 -14.92
N ASN A 107 -4.91 0.03 -14.51
CA ASN A 107 -5.18 1.41 -14.14
C ASN A 107 -5.74 1.58 -12.72
N LEU A 108 -6.27 0.52 -12.08
CA LEU A 108 -6.96 0.64 -10.80
C LEU A 108 -6.05 0.36 -9.62
N TYR A 109 -6.12 1.23 -8.62
CA TYR A 109 -5.40 1.13 -7.36
C TYR A 109 -6.37 1.33 -6.20
N TYR A 110 -6.16 0.59 -5.12
CA TYR A 110 -6.85 0.78 -3.85
C TYR A 110 -5.95 1.58 -2.92
N ILE A 111 -6.48 2.63 -2.34
CA ILE A 111 -5.89 3.30 -1.17
C ILE A 111 -6.68 2.82 0.03
N PHE A 112 -6.04 2.07 0.92
CA PHE A 112 -6.61 1.73 2.23
C PHE A 112 -6.13 2.77 3.22
N THR A 113 -7.04 3.31 4.02
CA THR A 113 -6.73 4.32 5.03
C THR A 113 -7.11 3.84 6.41
N VAL A 114 -6.33 4.26 7.41
CA VAL A 114 -6.61 4.04 8.83
C VAL A 114 -6.62 5.38 9.53
N ASP A 115 -7.74 5.69 10.19
CA ASP A 115 -7.88 6.89 11.00
C ASP A 115 -7.17 6.73 12.37
N ASP A 116 -6.88 7.81 13.04
CA ASP A 116 -6.48 7.81 14.45
C ASP A 116 -7.66 7.33 15.31
N ILE A 117 -7.38 6.41 16.24
CA ILE A 117 -8.40 5.84 17.15
C ILE A 117 -9.07 6.90 18.02
N PHE A 118 -8.36 7.99 18.30
CA PHE A 118 -8.86 9.09 19.13
C PHE A 118 -9.62 10.16 18.32
N ASN A 119 -9.68 10.00 17.00
CA ASN A 119 -10.43 10.89 16.13
C ASN A 119 -11.93 10.56 16.11
N THR A 120 -12.73 11.43 15.49
CA THR A 120 -14.20 11.31 15.41
C THR A 120 -14.69 10.03 14.72
N ASN A 121 -13.90 9.45 13.80
CA ASN A 121 -14.23 8.20 13.11
C ASN A 121 -13.75 6.95 13.86
N GLY A 122 -13.06 7.11 15.02
CA GLY A 122 -12.75 6.03 15.94
C GLY A 122 -11.92 4.89 15.33
N GLY A 123 -10.78 5.20 14.68
CA GLY A 123 -9.93 4.18 14.07
C GLY A 123 -10.60 3.46 12.89
N ALA A 124 -11.37 4.16 12.08
CA ALA A 124 -11.99 3.59 10.90
C ALA A 124 -10.94 3.11 9.89
N VAL A 125 -11.10 1.89 9.39
CA VAL A 125 -10.39 1.40 8.21
C VAL A 125 -11.32 1.53 7.02
N THR A 126 -10.88 2.30 6.02
CA THR A 126 -11.66 2.51 4.79
C THR A 126 -10.80 2.21 3.56
N TYR A 127 -11.46 2.14 2.39
CA TYR A 127 -10.74 2.18 1.13
C TYR A 127 -11.37 3.17 0.16
N SER A 128 -10.52 3.65 -0.76
CA SER A 128 -10.91 4.44 -1.92
C SER A 128 -10.25 3.87 -3.16
N ILE A 129 -10.88 4.02 -4.34
CA ILE A 129 -10.32 3.52 -5.59
C ILE A 129 -9.81 4.68 -6.44
N VAL A 130 -8.57 4.58 -6.91
CA VAL A 130 -7.97 5.48 -7.90
C VAL A 130 -8.00 4.80 -9.26
N ASP A 131 -8.45 5.52 -10.28
CA ASP A 131 -8.35 5.12 -11.69
C ASP A 131 -7.37 6.04 -12.43
N MET A 132 -6.25 5.47 -12.84
CA MET A 132 -5.19 6.18 -13.56
C MET A 132 -5.55 6.53 -15.01
N SER A 133 -6.68 6.05 -15.54
CA SER A 133 -7.17 6.45 -16.87
C SER A 133 -7.89 7.80 -16.86
N LEU A 134 -8.25 8.30 -15.70
CA LEU A 134 -8.90 9.60 -15.53
C LEU A 134 -7.91 10.76 -15.70
N ASP A 135 -8.44 11.96 -15.87
CA ASP A 135 -7.67 13.22 -15.93
C ASP A 135 -6.47 13.16 -16.92
N GLY A 136 -6.71 12.63 -18.12
CA GLY A 136 -5.68 12.52 -19.14
C GLY A 136 -4.49 11.63 -18.78
N GLY A 137 -4.67 10.67 -17.85
CA GLY A 137 -3.62 9.79 -17.36
C GLY A 137 -2.88 10.30 -16.12
N LEU A 138 -3.39 11.36 -15.48
CA LEU A 138 -2.91 11.83 -14.17
C LEU A 138 -3.60 11.12 -13.02
N GLY A 139 -4.73 10.46 -13.29
CA GLY A 139 -5.51 9.71 -12.32
C GLY A 139 -6.56 10.55 -11.58
N GLY A 140 -7.50 9.85 -10.98
CA GLY A 140 -8.55 10.46 -10.16
C GLY A 140 -9.12 9.44 -9.19
N VAL A 141 -9.58 9.92 -8.03
CA VAL A 141 -10.32 9.10 -7.07
C VAL A 141 -11.74 8.92 -7.60
N THR A 142 -12.18 7.68 -7.71
CA THR A 142 -13.51 7.33 -8.24
C THR A 142 -14.63 7.67 -7.24
N VAL A 143 -15.87 7.32 -7.57
CA VAL A 143 -17.02 7.43 -6.66
C VAL A 143 -16.93 6.42 -5.50
N ASP A 144 -16.20 5.31 -5.69
CA ASP A 144 -15.90 4.36 -4.62
C ASP A 144 -14.80 4.93 -3.71
N LYS A 145 -15.22 5.78 -2.78
CA LYS A 145 -14.37 6.54 -1.88
C LYS A 145 -14.86 6.41 -0.45
N ASN A 146 -13.91 6.23 0.47
CA ASN A 146 -14.17 6.10 1.91
C ASN A 146 -15.14 4.96 2.24
N ILE A 147 -15.06 3.84 1.51
CA ILE A 147 -15.88 2.67 1.78
C ILE A 147 -15.38 2.02 3.07
N LEU A 148 -16.24 2.00 4.08
CA LEU A 148 -15.92 1.49 5.41
C LEU A 148 -15.72 -0.03 5.39
N LEU A 149 -14.65 -0.50 5.99
CA LEU A 149 -14.38 -1.92 6.25
C LEU A 149 -14.76 -2.31 7.69
N PHE A 150 -14.17 -1.64 8.67
CA PHE A 150 -14.52 -1.78 10.09
C PHE A 150 -14.01 -0.56 10.88
N ASN A 151 -14.52 -0.40 12.09
CA ASN A 151 -14.09 0.63 13.04
C ASN A 151 -13.24 0.01 14.15
N ASP A 152 -12.65 0.87 14.99
CA ASP A 152 -11.90 0.48 16.17
C ASP A 152 -10.62 -0.32 15.81
N ALA A 153 -9.91 0.11 14.76
CA ALA A 153 -8.60 -0.43 14.41
C ALA A 153 -7.46 0.29 15.16
N SER A 154 -6.38 -0.43 15.43
CA SER A 154 -5.10 0.22 15.69
C SER A 154 -4.58 0.87 14.41
N GLU A 155 -3.68 1.85 14.55
CA GLU A 155 -3.08 2.58 13.42
C GLU A 155 -2.08 1.73 12.61
N LYS A 156 -2.48 0.52 12.26
CA LYS A 156 -1.63 -0.50 11.63
C LYS A 156 -2.36 -1.18 10.50
N ILE A 157 -1.70 -1.24 9.33
CA ILE A 157 -2.24 -1.93 8.17
C ILE A 157 -1.10 -2.46 7.31
N THR A 158 -1.29 -3.62 6.68
CA THR A 158 -0.34 -4.17 5.71
C THR A 158 -1.04 -4.90 4.59
N ALA A 159 -0.39 -4.96 3.43
CA ALA A 159 -0.80 -5.83 2.33
C ALA A 159 0.20 -6.97 2.19
N ILE A 160 -0.31 -8.19 2.01
CA ILE A 160 0.47 -9.42 1.88
C ILE A 160 0.09 -10.08 0.57
N LYS A 161 1.06 -10.41 -0.25
CA LYS A 161 0.80 -11.14 -1.49
C LYS A 161 0.21 -12.52 -1.17
N HIS A 162 -0.90 -12.85 -1.82
CA HIS A 162 -1.55 -14.15 -1.66
C HIS A 162 -0.67 -15.27 -2.27
N GLN A 163 -0.85 -16.51 -1.81
CA GLN A 163 -0.08 -17.67 -2.29
C GLN A 163 -0.17 -17.89 -3.82
N ASN A 164 -1.22 -17.41 -4.48
CA ASN A 164 -1.35 -17.47 -5.94
C ASN A 164 -0.50 -16.43 -6.69
N GLU A 165 0.26 -15.61 -5.97
CA GLU A 165 1.15 -14.53 -6.46
C GLU A 165 0.45 -13.43 -7.28
N VAL A 166 -0.88 -13.39 -7.29
CA VAL A 166 -1.70 -12.41 -8.02
C VAL A 166 -2.50 -11.53 -7.06
N ASP A 167 -3.22 -12.14 -6.12
CA ASP A 167 -4.12 -11.48 -5.17
C ASP A 167 -3.36 -10.96 -3.94
N PHE A 168 -4.06 -10.18 -3.09
CA PHE A 168 -3.49 -9.62 -1.87
C PHE A 168 -4.43 -9.81 -0.69
N TRP A 169 -3.88 -10.16 0.46
CA TRP A 169 -4.51 -10.00 1.75
C TRP A 169 -4.24 -8.60 2.29
N ILE A 170 -5.29 -7.90 2.69
CA ILE A 170 -5.22 -6.63 3.41
C ILE A 170 -5.52 -6.94 4.86
N VAL A 171 -4.56 -6.67 5.73
CA VAL A 171 -4.61 -7.08 7.14
C VAL A 171 -4.46 -5.87 8.03
N ALA A 172 -5.41 -5.70 8.96
CA ALA A 172 -5.37 -4.67 10.00
C ALA A 172 -5.83 -5.25 11.34
N PRO A 173 -5.19 -4.91 12.48
CA PRO A 173 -5.59 -5.36 13.78
C PRO A 173 -6.67 -4.47 14.38
N GLN A 174 -7.59 -5.06 15.11
CA GLN A 174 -8.52 -4.34 15.96
C GLN A 174 -7.80 -3.77 17.19
N HIS A 175 -8.17 -2.58 17.59
CA HIS A 175 -7.69 -1.96 18.83
C HIS A 175 -8.18 -2.74 20.06
N THR A 176 -7.38 -2.82 21.11
CA THR A 176 -7.67 -3.47 22.40
C THR A 176 -7.93 -4.98 22.36
N THR A 177 -7.81 -5.63 21.22
CA THR A 177 -7.93 -7.08 21.06
C THR A 177 -6.76 -7.65 20.29
N ASN A 178 -6.62 -8.98 20.25
CA ASN A 178 -5.67 -9.66 19.36
C ASN A 178 -6.33 -10.17 18.07
N THR A 179 -7.42 -9.52 17.66
CA THR A 179 -8.18 -9.88 16.45
C THR A 179 -7.61 -9.13 15.24
N TYR A 180 -7.28 -9.88 14.20
CA TYR A 180 -6.85 -9.36 12.91
C TYR A 180 -7.95 -9.56 11.89
N TYR A 181 -8.30 -8.48 11.18
CA TYR A 181 -9.24 -8.47 10.05
C TYR A 181 -8.44 -8.63 8.76
N SER A 182 -8.72 -9.68 8.00
CA SER A 182 -8.03 -9.98 6.73
C SER A 182 -9.03 -9.99 5.59
N TYR A 183 -8.93 -9.03 4.66
CA TYR A 183 -9.75 -8.93 3.47
C TYR A 183 -8.97 -9.39 2.24
N LEU A 184 -9.58 -10.17 1.37
CA LEU A 184 -8.95 -10.62 0.12
C LEU A 184 -9.27 -9.67 -1.02
N LEU A 185 -8.23 -9.07 -1.61
CA LEU A 185 -8.31 -8.26 -2.82
C LEU A 185 -7.94 -9.09 -4.04
N THR A 186 -8.89 -9.23 -4.96
CA THR A 186 -8.75 -10.02 -6.20
C THR A 186 -9.01 -9.16 -7.44
N SER A 187 -8.92 -9.75 -8.63
CA SER A 187 -9.31 -9.10 -9.88
C SER A 187 -10.80 -8.70 -9.93
N VAL A 188 -11.65 -9.37 -9.15
CA VAL A 188 -13.08 -9.01 -9.03
C VAL A 188 -13.27 -7.80 -8.11
N GLY A 189 -12.41 -7.66 -7.09
CA GLY A 189 -12.49 -6.60 -6.08
C GLY A 189 -12.15 -7.11 -4.70
N LEU A 190 -12.44 -6.30 -3.67
CA LEU A 190 -12.23 -6.64 -2.27
C LEU A 190 -13.37 -7.52 -1.76
N SER A 191 -13.05 -8.54 -0.96
CA SER A 191 -14.07 -9.38 -0.31
C SER A 191 -15.01 -8.54 0.57
N SER A 192 -16.30 -8.86 0.57
CA SER A 192 -17.31 -8.14 1.36
C SER A 192 -17.25 -8.42 2.86
N ALA A 193 -16.61 -9.53 3.25
CA ALA A 193 -16.43 -9.94 4.64
C ALA A 193 -14.97 -10.33 4.91
N PRO A 194 -14.43 -10.01 6.09
CA PRO A 194 -13.08 -10.40 6.48
C PRO A 194 -13.03 -11.86 6.97
N VAL A 195 -11.83 -12.43 6.89
CA VAL A 195 -11.43 -13.55 7.74
C VAL A 195 -10.89 -12.96 9.05
N LEU A 196 -11.40 -13.45 10.19
CA LEU A 196 -10.98 -13.02 11.53
C LEU A 196 -10.04 -14.03 12.14
N ASN A 197 -8.91 -13.57 12.67
CA ASN A 197 -7.92 -14.39 13.35
C ASN A 197 -7.52 -13.77 14.68
N ASN A 198 -7.61 -14.53 15.76
CA ASN A 198 -7.15 -14.10 17.08
C ASN A 198 -5.77 -14.73 17.33
N VAL A 199 -4.71 -13.91 17.20
CA VAL A 199 -3.33 -14.40 17.28
C VAL A 199 -2.41 -13.39 17.99
N GLY A 200 -1.38 -13.89 18.65
CA GLY A 200 -0.37 -13.08 19.29
C GLY A 200 -0.88 -12.27 20.50
N SER A 201 -0.10 -11.28 20.90
CA SER A 201 -0.48 -10.31 21.92
C SER A 201 -1.38 -9.21 21.33
N ILE A 202 -2.08 -8.49 22.21
CA ILE A 202 -2.83 -7.28 21.81
C ILE A 202 -1.82 -6.24 21.33
N PRO A 203 -1.94 -5.74 20.08
CA PRO A 203 -1.04 -4.71 19.59
C PRO A 203 -1.33 -3.37 20.26
N SER A 204 -0.29 -2.53 20.43
CA SER A 204 -0.48 -1.13 20.83
C SER A 204 -1.24 -0.36 19.74
N ASN A 205 -1.74 0.82 20.06
CA ASN A 205 -2.43 1.68 19.08
C ASN A 205 -1.48 2.09 17.95
N ALA A 206 -0.43 2.83 18.26
CA ALA A 206 0.57 3.29 17.31
C ALA A 206 1.59 2.20 16.96
N GLY A 207 2.30 2.37 15.85
CA GLY A 207 3.38 1.52 15.37
C GLY A 207 3.07 0.85 14.02
N TYR A 208 3.97 0.00 13.55
CA TYR A 208 3.91 -0.57 12.22
C TYR A 208 3.49 -2.03 12.23
N LEU A 209 2.67 -2.40 11.24
CA LEU A 209 2.42 -3.79 10.85
C LEU A 209 3.19 -4.09 9.56
N LYS A 210 4.05 -5.09 9.57
CA LYS A 210 4.84 -5.49 8.40
C LYS A 210 4.79 -7.00 8.19
N ALA A 211 4.64 -7.40 6.94
CA ALA A 211 4.82 -8.78 6.51
C ALA A 211 6.29 -9.03 6.12
N SER A 212 6.76 -10.26 6.34
CA SER A 212 8.02 -10.72 5.76
C SER A 212 7.93 -10.77 4.23
N PRO A 213 9.07 -10.63 3.51
CA PRO A 213 9.06 -10.65 2.04
C PRO A 213 8.45 -11.93 1.42
N ASP A 214 8.54 -13.06 2.12
CA ASP A 214 7.97 -14.34 1.73
C ASP A 214 6.48 -14.49 2.14
N GLY A 215 5.88 -13.48 2.79
CA GLY A 215 4.49 -13.48 3.24
C GLY A 215 4.16 -14.46 4.37
N THR A 216 5.16 -15.15 4.95
CA THR A 216 4.92 -16.21 5.96
C THR A 216 4.81 -15.70 7.39
N LYS A 217 5.22 -14.46 7.65
CA LYS A 217 5.22 -13.87 8.99
C LYS A 217 4.70 -12.44 8.96
N ILE A 218 4.02 -12.05 10.03
CA ILE A 218 3.62 -10.67 10.30
C ILE A 218 4.24 -10.25 11.63
N ILE A 219 4.79 -9.04 11.68
CA ILE A 219 5.31 -8.43 12.88
C ILE A 219 4.51 -7.15 13.14
N ALA A 220 3.91 -7.04 14.32
CA ALA A 220 3.36 -5.80 14.83
C ALA A 220 4.40 -5.16 15.77
N ALA A 221 4.92 -4.00 15.39
CA ALA A 221 5.73 -3.18 16.28
C ALA A 221 4.80 -2.47 17.26
N ASN A 222 5.12 -2.58 18.55
CA ASN A 222 4.40 -1.93 19.63
C ASN A 222 5.29 -0.83 20.21
N THR A 223 4.70 0.33 20.44
CA THR A 223 5.34 1.48 21.13
C THR A 223 4.94 1.50 22.59
#